data_82a9faf36cd410f6bde952da6ccf453d
#
_entry.id   82a9faf36cd410f6bde952da6ccf453d
#
_cell.length_a   1.000
_cell.length_b   1.000
_cell.length_c   1.000
_cell.angle_alpha   90.00
_cell.angle_beta   90.00
_cell.angle_gamma   90.00
#
_symmetry.space_group_name_H-M   'P 1'
#
loop_
_entity.id
_entity.type
_entity.pdbx_description
1 polymer ?
#
loop_
_entity_poly.entity_id
_entity_poly.type
_entity_poly.pdbx_seq_one_letter_code
_entity_poly.pdbx_strand_id
1 'polypeptide(L)'
;MENGITIRSIREIFRQAEEMKKEKHVTISCSFLQIYNEKVYDLLNAALLKKGKPGGAADQGLRIRWNKNEQFTVENLYVFKCDSPEHALTLYNKGIKNKIVASHNLNHASSRSHSIFSLTVEMVDNAAVDNSVVSKLQLVDLAGSER
;
A
#
# COMPACT_ATOMS: atom_id res chain seq x y z
N MET A 1 -10.10 17.01 6.99
CA MET A 1 -8.68 16.80 6.67
C MET A 1 -8.49 16.20 5.28
N GLU A 2 -9.19 16.78 4.36
CA GLU A 2 -9.23 16.28 2.98
C GLU A 2 -8.01 16.70 2.14
N ASN A 3 -7.02 17.37 2.74
CA ASN A 3 -5.91 17.98 2.02
C ASN A 3 -4.51 17.48 2.46
N GLY A 4 -4.43 16.31 3.10
CA GLY A 4 -3.14 15.71 3.44
C GLY A 4 -2.33 15.30 2.21
N ILE A 5 -1.02 15.13 2.38
CA ILE A 5 -0.11 14.82 1.27
C ILE A 5 -0.50 13.54 0.53
N THR A 6 -0.96 12.53 1.23
CA THR A 6 -1.37 11.26 0.61
C THR A 6 -2.55 11.47 -0.33
N ILE A 7 -3.59 12.17 0.12
CA ILE A 7 -4.79 12.44 -0.67
C ILE A 7 -4.44 13.29 -1.90
N ARG A 8 -3.64 14.31 -1.71
CA ARG A 8 -3.18 15.19 -2.79
C ARG A 8 -2.32 14.42 -3.81
N SER A 9 -1.45 13.54 -3.36
CA SER A 9 -0.62 12.71 -4.22
C SER A 9 -1.45 11.75 -5.06
N ILE A 10 -2.43 11.09 -4.45
CA ILE A 10 -3.34 10.19 -5.16
C ILE A 10 -4.07 10.95 -6.28
N ARG A 11 -4.66 12.10 -5.96
CA ARG A 11 -5.40 12.90 -6.94
C ARG A 11 -4.51 13.39 -8.08
N GLU A 12 -3.30 13.85 -7.77
CA GLU A 12 -2.36 14.35 -8.78
C GLU A 12 -1.86 13.25 -9.71
N ILE A 13 -1.56 12.07 -9.19
CA ILE A 13 -1.13 10.93 -10.02
C ILE A 13 -2.24 10.53 -10.99
N PHE A 14 -3.49 10.45 -10.54
CA PHE A 14 -4.61 10.11 -11.43
C PHE A 14 -4.88 11.21 -12.44
N ARG A 15 -4.74 12.49 -12.06
CA ARG A 15 -4.87 13.60 -12.98
C ARG A 15 -3.85 13.54 -14.11
N GLN A 16 -2.59 13.31 -13.78
CA GLN A 16 -1.53 13.16 -14.80
C GLN A 16 -1.71 11.90 -15.62
N ALA A 17 -2.17 10.81 -15.04
CA ALA A 17 -2.46 9.58 -15.76
C ALA A 17 -3.53 9.78 -16.84
N GLU A 18 -4.57 10.57 -16.57
CA GLU A 18 -5.60 10.90 -17.55
C GLU A 18 -5.01 11.64 -18.78
N GLU A 19 -4.08 12.54 -18.56
CA GLU A 19 -3.40 13.25 -19.66
C GLU A 19 -2.52 12.30 -20.48
N MET A 20 -1.89 11.32 -19.85
CA MET A 20 -1.00 10.35 -20.50
C MET A 20 -1.74 9.26 -21.27
N LYS A 21 -3.01 9.03 -20.98
CA LYS A 21 -3.81 7.98 -21.64
C LYS A 21 -3.96 8.16 -23.15
N LYS A 22 -3.74 9.35 -23.67
CA LYS A 22 -3.75 9.64 -25.11
C LYS A 22 -2.65 8.90 -25.87
N GLU A 23 -1.51 8.66 -25.23
CA GLU A 23 -0.31 8.07 -25.84
C GLU A 23 0.10 6.75 -25.19
N LYS A 24 -0.33 6.51 -23.96
CA LYS A 24 0.11 5.37 -23.16
C LYS A 24 -1.06 4.68 -22.48
N HIS A 25 -0.92 3.37 -22.30
CA HIS A 25 -1.79 2.64 -21.40
C HIS A 25 -1.24 2.73 -19.98
N VAL A 26 -2.01 3.31 -19.08
CA VAL A 26 -1.59 3.55 -17.70
C VAL A 26 -2.41 2.68 -16.75
N THR A 27 -1.73 1.89 -15.93
CA THR A 27 -2.34 1.09 -14.87
C THR A 27 -1.82 1.59 -13.52
N ILE A 28 -2.72 1.90 -12.60
CA ILE A 28 -2.39 2.33 -11.24
C ILE A 28 -2.89 1.29 -10.27
N SER A 29 -1.99 0.84 -9.39
CA SER A 29 -2.30 -0.13 -8.34
C SER A 29 -1.85 0.42 -7.00
N CYS A 30 -2.50 -0.02 -5.92
CA CYS A 30 -2.09 0.36 -4.58
C CYS A 30 -2.00 -0.84 -3.64
N SER A 31 -1.17 -0.69 -2.63
CA SER A 31 -1.05 -1.60 -1.50
C SER A 31 -0.85 -0.79 -0.22
N PHE A 32 -1.20 -1.38 0.91
CA PHE A 32 -1.05 -0.73 2.20
C PHE A 32 -0.65 -1.75 3.25
N LEU A 33 0.51 -1.55 3.85
CA LEU A 33 1.05 -2.46 4.87
C LEU A 33 1.42 -1.71 6.14
N GLN A 34 1.50 -2.46 7.23
CA GLN A 34 1.97 -2.01 8.53
C GLN A 34 3.09 -2.93 9.00
N ILE A 35 4.15 -2.35 9.54
CA ILE A 35 5.24 -3.09 10.18
C ILE A 35 5.15 -2.85 11.68
N TYR A 36 4.94 -3.91 12.42
CA TYR A 36 4.86 -3.88 13.87
C TYR A 36 5.55 -5.11 14.46
N ASN A 37 6.41 -4.89 15.45
CA ASN A 37 7.12 -5.96 16.14
C ASN A 37 7.82 -6.92 15.16
N GLU A 38 8.53 -6.36 14.17
CA GLU A 38 9.26 -7.08 13.13
C GLU A 38 8.38 -7.94 12.21
N LYS A 39 7.07 -7.71 12.22
CA LYS A 39 6.10 -8.42 11.37
C LYS A 39 5.41 -7.46 10.43
N VAL A 40 5.08 -7.95 9.24
CA VAL A 40 4.37 -7.18 8.21
C VAL A 40 2.92 -7.62 8.15
N TYR A 41 2.01 -6.66 8.20
CA TYR A 41 0.56 -6.91 8.12
C TYR A 41 -0.03 -6.15 6.93
N ASP A 42 -0.94 -6.82 6.21
CA ASP A 42 -1.67 -6.22 5.10
C ASP A 42 -2.89 -5.46 5.64
N LEU A 43 -2.88 -4.14 5.52
CA LEU A 43 -4.00 -3.31 5.99
C LEU A 43 -5.23 -3.36 5.08
N LEU A 44 -5.09 -3.89 3.87
CA LEU A 44 -6.21 -4.04 2.93
C LEU A 44 -6.84 -5.43 2.98
N ASN A 45 -6.25 -6.36 3.71
CA ASN A 45 -6.80 -7.69 3.91
C ASN A 45 -7.33 -7.84 5.34
N ALA A 46 -8.60 -7.46 5.54
CA ALA A 46 -9.25 -7.50 6.86
C ALA A 46 -9.29 -8.91 7.48
N ALA A 47 -9.24 -9.96 6.68
CA ALA A 47 -9.25 -11.33 7.19
C ALA A 47 -7.98 -11.65 8.01
N LEU A 48 -6.85 -11.05 7.65
CA LEU A 48 -5.58 -11.22 8.37
C LEU A 48 -5.49 -10.36 9.65
N LEU A 49 -6.39 -9.40 9.80
CA LEU A 49 -6.44 -8.51 10.97
C LEU A 49 -7.42 -8.98 12.04
N LYS A 50 -8.29 -9.95 11.73
CA LYS A 50 -9.16 -10.59 12.72
C LYS A 50 -8.31 -11.39 13.68
N LYS A 51 -8.63 -11.33 14.98
CA LYS A 51 -7.98 -12.15 16.00
C LYS A 51 -7.97 -13.62 15.58
N GLY A 52 -6.87 -14.07 15.03
CA GLY A 52 -6.59 -15.48 14.91
C GLY A 52 -6.43 -16.10 16.30
N LYS A 53 -6.67 -17.39 16.45
CA LYS A 53 -6.23 -18.13 17.63
C LYS A 53 -4.72 -17.86 17.83
N PRO A 54 -4.24 -17.71 19.07
CA PRO A 54 -2.81 -17.61 19.32
C PRO A 54 -2.06 -18.71 18.57
N GLY A 55 -1.08 -18.30 17.74
CA GLY A 55 -0.33 -19.24 16.89
C GLY A 55 -0.93 -19.50 15.50
N GLY A 56 -2.00 -18.82 15.10
CA GLY A 56 -2.53 -18.90 13.74
C GLY A 56 -1.68 -18.14 12.71
N ALA A 57 -1.90 -18.43 11.41
CA ALA A 57 -1.17 -17.79 10.31
C ALA A 57 -1.26 -16.25 10.33
N ALA A 58 -2.34 -15.69 10.87
CA ALA A 58 -2.53 -14.26 11.03
C ALA A 58 -1.55 -13.63 12.05
N ASP A 59 -1.02 -14.41 12.96
CA ASP A 59 -0.10 -13.96 14.00
C ASP A 59 1.37 -13.92 13.52
N GLN A 60 1.66 -14.54 12.39
CA GLN A 60 3.01 -14.63 11.87
C GLN A 60 3.41 -13.47 10.95
N GLY A 61 2.45 -12.70 10.48
CA GLY A 61 2.68 -11.64 9.49
C GLY A 61 2.97 -12.20 8.09
N LEU A 62 3.20 -11.29 7.15
CA LEU A 62 3.57 -11.62 5.79
C LEU A 62 5.10 -11.78 5.69
N ARG A 63 5.55 -12.62 4.78
CA ARG A 63 6.96 -12.86 4.55
C ARG A 63 7.56 -11.83 3.61
N ILE A 64 8.75 -11.36 3.93
CA ILE A 64 9.56 -10.52 3.05
C ILE A 64 10.55 -11.43 2.31
N ARG A 65 10.63 -11.25 1.00
CA ARG A 65 11.56 -11.98 0.13
C ARG A 65 12.46 -11.03 -0.64
N TRP A 66 13.69 -11.44 -0.82
CA TRP A 66 14.62 -10.82 -1.76
C TRP A 66 14.43 -11.45 -3.13
N ASN A 67 14.15 -10.63 -4.15
CA ASN A 67 13.91 -11.14 -5.50
C ASN A 67 15.18 -11.05 -6.37
N LYS A 68 15.09 -11.63 -7.57
CA LYS A 68 16.22 -11.67 -8.55
C LYS A 68 16.60 -10.28 -9.07
N ASN A 69 15.73 -9.29 -8.92
CA ASN A 69 15.96 -7.91 -9.36
C ASN A 69 16.57 -7.04 -8.24
N GLU A 70 17.15 -7.67 -7.24
CA GLU A 70 17.76 -7.01 -6.08
C GLU A 70 16.78 -6.09 -5.32
N GLN A 71 15.54 -6.56 -5.15
CA GLN A 71 14.48 -5.82 -4.46
C GLN A 71 13.82 -6.68 -3.39
N PHE A 72 13.40 -6.04 -2.32
CA PHE A 72 12.53 -6.68 -1.34
C PHE A 72 11.09 -6.68 -1.82
N THR A 73 10.44 -7.82 -1.70
CA THR A 73 9.01 -7.98 -1.98
C THR A 73 8.32 -8.62 -0.78
N VAL A 74 7.03 -8.30 -0.61
CA VAL A 74 6.20 -8.87 0.45
C VAL A 74 5.27 -9.92 -0.19
N GLU A 75 5.45 -11.18 0.19
CA GLU A 75 4.60 -12.27 -0.31
C GLU A 75 3.17 -12.12 0.17
N ASN A 76 2.22 -12.39 -0.72
CA ASN A 76 0.79 -12.40 -0.44
C ASN A 76 0.21 -11.04 -0.01
N LEU A 77 0.94 -9.95 -0.20
CA LEU A 77 0.40 -8.62 -0.02
C LEU A 77 -0.62 -8.32 -1.13
N TYR A 78 -1.81 -7.87 -0.77
CA TYR A 78 -2.81 -7.49 -1.75
C TYR A 78 -2.42 -6.21 -2.46
N VAL A 79 -2.42 -6.29 -3.78
CA VAL A 79 -2.20 -5.15 -4.67
C VAL A 79 -3.48 -4.98 -5.49
N PHE A 80 -4.12 -3.83 -5.32
CA PHE A 80 -5.40 -3.54 -5.95
C PHE A 80 -5.21 -2.59 -7.13
N LYS A 81 -5.69 -3.00 -8.30
CA LYS A 81 -5.79 -2.11 -9.45
C LYS A 81 -6.90 -1.09 -9.20
N CYS A 82 -6.58 0.19 -9.36
CA CYS A 82 -7.50 1.29 -9.13
C CYS A 82 -7.82 1.99 -10.45
N ASP A 83 -9.11 2.11 -10.76
CA ASP A 83 -9.59 2.75 -11.99
C ASP A 83 -9.87 4.24 -11.81
N SER A 84 -9.95 4.72 -10.57
CA SER A 84 -10.26 6.11 -10.25
C SER A 84 -9.55 6.55 -8.97
N PRO A 85 -9.36 7.86 -8.78
CA PRO A 85 -8.80 8.37 -7.53
C PRO A 85 -9.71 8.05 -6.33
N GLU A 86 -11.03 8.04 -6.52
CA GLU A 86 -11.99 7.68 -5.48
C GLU A 86 -11.81 6.25 -5.00
N HIS A 87 -11.54 5.31 -5.91
CA HIS A 87 -11.25 3.91 -5.56
C HIS A 87 -9.99 3.81 -4.69
N ALA A 88 -8.91 4.46 -5.10
CA ALA A 88 -7.66 4.49 -4.33
C ALA A 88 -7.85 5.14 -2.96
N LEU A 89 -8.61 6.24 -2.88
CA LEU A 89 -8.94 6.91 -1.62
C LEU A 89 -9.78 6.01 -0.71
N THR A 90 -10.73 5.27 -1.25
CA THR A 90 -11.54 4.30 -0.49
C THR A 90 -10.65 3.22 0.14
N LEU A 91 -9.70 2.69 -0.63
CA LEU A 91 -8.75 1.70 -0.13
C LEU A 91 -7.82 2.29 0.94
N TYR A 92 -7.32 3.50 0.72
CA TYR A 92 -6.50 4.20 1.72
C TYR A 92 -7.26 4.38 3.04
N ASN A 93 -8.49 4.88 2.99
CA ASN A 93 -9.33 5.07 4.17
C ASN A 93 -9.64 3.74 4.87
N LYS A 94 -9.89 2.68 4.12
CA LYS A 94 -10.07 1.33 4.66
C LYS A 94 -8.82 0.87 5.43
N GLY A 95 -7.64 1.08 4.86
CA GLY A 95 -6.38 0.76 5.52
C GLY A 95 -6.17 1.55 6.81
N ILE A 96 -6.51 2.83 6.82
CA ILE A 96 -6.44 3.67 8.03
C ILE A 96 -7.37 3.13 9.12
N LYS A 97 -8.60 2.75 8.78
CA LYS A 97 -9.54 2.14 9.74
C LYS A 97 -9.00 0.83 10.30
N ASN A 98 -8.42 -0.01 9.45
CA ASN A 98 -7.81 -1.28 9.86
C ASN A 98 -6.58 -1.06 10.75
N LYS A 99 -5.80 -0.03 10.50
CA LYS A 99 -4.69 0.40 11.34
C LYS A 99 -5.15 0.76 12.76
N ILE A 100 -6.28 1.47 12.89
CA ILE A 100 -6.87 1.81 14.19
C ILE A 100 -7.32 0.54 14.92
N VAL A 101 -8.01 -0.38 14.24
CA VAL A 101 -8.44 -1.66 14.83
C VAL A 101 -7.24 -2.48 15.28
N ALA A 102 -6.19 -2.57 14.46
CA ALA A 102 -4.96 -3.25 14.81
C ALA A 102 -4.28 -2.62 16.05
N SER A 103 -4.33 -1.31 16.19
CA SER A 103 -3.82 -0.59 17.35
C SER A 103 -4.48 -1.05 18.65
N HIS A 104 -5.79 -1.27 18.66
CA HIS A 104 -6.52 -1.78 19.83
C HIS A 104 -6.18 -3.24 20.13
N ASN A 105 -5.98 -4.06 19.09
CA ASN A 105 -5.71 -5.49 19.24
C ASN A 105 -4.25 -5.81 19.57
N LEU A 106 -3.30 -4.91 19.27
CA LEU A 106 -1.85 -5.11 19.35
C LEU A 106 -1.18 -4.13 20.33
N ASN A 107 -1.81 -3.78 21.46
CA ASN A 107 -1.23 -2.93 22.51
C ASN A 107 -0.63 -1.60 22.00
N HIS A 108 -1.47 -0.75 21.43
CA HIS A 108 -1.06 0.57 20.92
C HIS A 108 -0.06 0.49 19.75
N ALA A 109 -0.26 -0.48 18.85
CA ALA A 109 0.60 -0.70 17.68
C ALA A 109 0.79 0.55 16.81
N SER A 110 -0.16 1.49 16.79
CA SER A 110 -0.09 2.69 15.95
C SER A 110 1.10 3.60 16.27
N SER A 111 1.48 3.72 17.55
CA SER A 111 2.61 4.56 17.98
C SER A 111 3.97 3.87 17.82
N ARG A 112 3.98 2.56 17.64
CA ARG A 112 5.19 1.71 17.57
C ARG A 112 5.33 0.99 16.25
N SER A 113 4.57 1.40 15.25
CA SER A 113 4.56 0.76 13.94
C SER A 113 4.91 1.76 12.85
N HIS A 114 5.38 1.20 11.73
CA HIS A 114 5.53 1.93 10.48
C HIS A 114 4.40 1.51 9.55
N SER A 115 3.89 2.42 8.74
CA SER A 115 2.95 2.08 7.68
C SER A 115 3.44 2.59 6.34
N ILE A 116 3.20 1.82 5.28
CA ILE A 116 3.62 2.14 3.92
C ILE A 116 2.43 1.98 3.00
N PHE A 117 1.98 3.10 2.43
CA PHE A 117 1.01 3.13 1.34
C PHE A 117 1.75 3.32 0.03
N SER A 118 1.60 2.36 -0.87
CA SER A 118 2.33 2.37 -2.15
C SER A 118 1.36 2.52 -3.31
N LEU A 119 1.70 3.44 -4.23
CA LEU A 119 1.06 3.59 -5.53
C LEU A 119 2.06 3.13 -6.59
N THR A 120 1.68 2.14 -7.38
CA THR A 120 2.48 1.66 -8.50
C THR A 120 1.83 2.10 -9.79
N VAL A 121 2.59 2.78 -10.63
CA VAL A 121 2.13 3.28 -11.93
C VAL A 121 2.89 2.53 -13.01
N GLU A 122 2.17 1.77 -13.82
CA GLU A 122 2.72 1.08 -14.99
C GLU A 122 2.24 1.77 -16.25
N MET A 123 3.17 2.16 -17.08
CA MET A 123 2.89 2.82 -18.35
C MET A 123 3.45 2.00 -19.49
N VAL A 124 2.60 1.69 -20.46
CA VAL A 124 2.97 0.99 -21.71
C VAL A 124 2.69 1.92 -22.87
N ASP A 125 3.68 2.13 -23.73
CA ASP A 125 3.53 2.97 -24.92
C ASP A 125 2.58 2.28 -25.92
N ASN A 126 1.57 3.00 -26.41
CA ASN A 126 0.62 2.48 -27.40
C ASN A 126 1.27 2.16 -28.75
N ALA A 127 2.34 2.86 -29.10
CA ALA A 127 3.08 2.67 -30.35
C ALA A 127 4.19 1.61 -30.26
N ALA A 128 4.67 1.32 -29.04
CA ALA A 128 5.76 0.39 -28.80
C ALA A 128 5.50 -0.40 -27.51
N VAL A 129 4.79 -1.52 -27.62
CA VAL A 129 4.34 -2.36 -26.51
C VAL A 129 5.49 -2.85 -25.63
N ASP A 130 6.71 -2.93 -26.20
CA ASP A 130 7.91 -3.35 -25.46
C ASP A 130 8.47 -2.24 -24.55
N ASN A 131 7.99 -1.00 -24.68
CA ASN A 131 8.39 0.11 -23.83
C ASN A 131 7.42 0.24 -22.66
N SER A 132 7.72 -0.46 -21.58
CA SER A 132 6.98 -0.31 -20.32
C SER A 132 7.86 0.33 -19.25
N VAL A 133 7.28 1.24 -18.49
CA VAL A 133 7.91 1.87 -17.34
C VAL A 133 7.06 1.61 -16.11
N VAL A 134 7.67 1.12 -15.05
CA VAL A 134 7.02 0.93 -13.76
C VAL A 134 7.64 1.90 -12.76
N SER A 135 6.81 2.74 -12.17
CA SER A 135 7.22 3.68 -11.12
C SER A 135 6.42 3.42 -9.86
N LYS A 136 7.05 3.66 -8.72
CA LYS A 136 6.40 3.46 -7.42
C LYS A 136 6.59 4.68 -6.55
N LEU A 137 5.48 5.21 -6.01
CA LEU A 137 5.49 6.19 -4.94
C LEU A 137 5.13 5.50 -3.64
N GLN A 138 5.99 5.61 -2.65
CA GLN A 138 5.76 5.07 -1.32
C GLN A 138 5.61 6.21 -0.32
N LEU A 139 4.49 6.23 0.39
CA LEU A 139 4.19 7.18 1.44
C LEU A 139 4.35 6.45 2.77
N VAL A 140 5.37 6.84 3.52
CA VAL A 140 5.80 6.14 4.73
C VAL A 140 5.47 6.98 5.95
N ASP A 141 4.74 6.39 6.89
CA ASP A 141 4.49 6.94 8.21
C ASP A 141 5.29 6.13 9.23
N LEU A 142 6.30 6.75 9.80
CA LEU A 142 7.23 6.09 10.71
C LEU A 142 6.69 6.07 12.14
N ALA A 143 7.07 5.04 12.88
CA ALA A 143 6.85 5.00 14.32
C ALA A 143 7.55 6.19 15.00
N GLY A 144 7.00 6.67 16.09
CA GLY A 144 7.62 7.71 16.90
C GLY A 144 9.00 7.30 17.40
N SER A 145 9.94 8.25 17.38
CA SER A 145 11.30 8.07 17.87
C SER A 145 11.41 8.39 19.39
N GLU A 146 10.30 8.41 20.08
CA GLU A 146 10.23 8.74 21.50
C GLU A 146 10.95 7.69 22.35
N ARG A 147 11.77 8.21 23.24
CA ARG A 147 12.43 7.39 24.25
C ARG A 147 11.55 7.18 25.47
#